data_24329995b873daf4a439cf5f0099d273
#
_entry.id   24329995b873daf4a439cf5f0099d273
#
_cell.length_a   1.000
_cell.length_b   1.000
_cell.length_c   1.000
_cell.angle_alpha   90.00
_cell.angle_beta   90.00
_cell.angle_gamma   90.00
#
_symmetry.space_group_name_H-M   'P 1'
#
loop_
_entity.id
_entity.type
_entity.pdbx_description
1 polymer ?
#
loop_
_entity_poly.entity_id
_entity_poly.type
_entity_poly.pdbx_seq_one_letter_code
_entity_poly.pdbx_strand_id
1 'polypeptide(L)'
;SGEALSNTTTAFFIRYADDLIYCGVALILAALALLFSRTLVVKLGIPRIIISLFFILLCLLALLYDLSLPTLLSNSVVRMGMNAIMVLAMVPGIQCGISLNLGLPIGLVAGLIGGLMTIELGIPGWGGFLFAIAVGAAIAAVAGWLYGLLLNRLKGEEMSVTTYVGFSIVSVMCIAWLVLPFTSLKLRWPLGTGLRNTIGLDSTNFKHILDDLLSFSIGDFTVPTGLILFMLLCCFLVWLFSRSKTGVAMQAVGNNPRFAEATGINVDRMRIVGTMLSTVLGAVGILVYSQSYGFMQLYTAPRQMGFIAASAILIGGASTSRCKISHVIIGTFLFQGVLTLGMPVANMLVPGTTLSETLRILISNGIILYALTKSGGGSRA
;
A
#
# COMPACT_ATOMS: atom_id res chain seq x y z
N SER A 1 21.67 33.84 -16.00
CA SER A 1 21.64 32.57 -15.25
C SER A 1 20.89 31.46 -16.01
N GLY A 2 20.00 31.75 -16.90
CA GLY A 2 19.25 30.77 -17.71
C GLY A 2 20.10 30.07 -18.79
N GLU A 3 21.03 30.77 -19.41
CA GLU A 3 21.92 30.20 -20.43
C GLU A 3 22.97 29.24 -19.85
N ALA A 4 23.44 29.49 -18.64
CA ALA A 4 24.37 28.58 -17.97
C ALA A 4 23.74 27.25 -17.58
N LEU A 5 22.46 27.24 -17.19
CA LEU A 5 21.69 26.02 -16.92
C LEU A 5 21.39 25.23 -18.21
N SER A 6 21.06 25.93 -19.31
CA SER A 6 20.83 25.30 -20.62
C SER A 6 22.10 24.64 -21.15
N ASN A 7 23.26 25.25 -20.98
CA ASN A 7 24.53 24.71 -21.45
C ASN A 7 25.02 23.51 -20.61
N THR A 8 24.74 23.47 -19.31
CA THR A 8 25.06 22.32 -18.45
C THR A 8 24.15 21.12 -18.72
N THR A 9 22.87 21.34 -18.96
CA THR A 9 21.92 20.27 -19.34
C THR A 9 22.22 19.70 -20.71
N THR A 10 22.49 20.53 -21.71
CA THR A 10 22.88 20.07 -23.06
C THR A 10 24.22 19.34 -23.07
N ALA A 11 25.24 19.84 -22.38
CA ALA A 11 26.52 19.16 -22.25
C ALA A 11 26.41 17.81 -21.52
N PHE A 12 25.54 17.70 -20.54
CA PHE A 12 25.23 16.48 -19.84
C PHE A 12 24.54 15.45 -20.77
N PHE A 13 23.49 15.85 -21.49
CA PHE A 13 22.84 14.97 -22.46
C PHE A 13 23.77 14.51 -23.57
N ILE A 14 24.68 15.35 -24.04
CA ILE A 14 25.67 14.97 -25.05
C ILE A 14 26.71 13.97 -24.48
N ARG A 15 27.13 14.14 -23.23
CA ARG A 15 28.16 13.28 -22.59
C ARG A 15 27.64 11.89 -22.23
N TYR A 16 26.36 11.77 -21.88
CA TYR A 16 25.76 10.48 -21.47
C TYR A 16 24.70 9.99 -22.46
N ALA A 17 24.51 10.66 -23.59
CA ALA A 17 23.52 10.29 -24.61
C ALA A 17 23.76 8.86 -25.12
N ASP A 18 25.00 8.48 -25.37
CA ASP A 18 25.37 7.15 -25.88
C ASP A 18 25.11 6.08 -24.82
N ASP A 19 25.47 6.30 -23.56
CA ASP A 19 25.23 5.36 -22.45
C ASP A 19 23.72 5.21 -22.16
N LEU A 20 22.96 6.28 -22.22
CA LEU A 20 21.50 6.26 -22.06
C LEU A 20 20.81 5.53 -23.22
N ILE A 21 21.31 5.73 -24.44
CA ILE A 21 20.82 5.03 -25.65
C ILE A 21 21.15 3.54 -25.54
N TYR A 22 22.36 3.17 -25.17
CA TYR A 22 22.74 1.76 -24.99
C TYR A 22 21.96 1.08 -23.87
N CYS A 23 21.77 1.75 -22.71
CA CYS A 23 20.92 1.23 -21.64
C CYS A 23 19.45 1.13 -22.07
N GLY A 24 18.94 2.13 -22.77
CA GLY A 24 17.56 2.11 -23.31
C GLY A 24 17.36 1.00 -24.33
N VAL A 25 18.28 0.84 -25.26
CA VAL A 25 18.26 -0.25 -26.26
C VAL A 25 18.38 -1.62 -25.60
N ALA A 26 19.31 -1.80 -24.64
CA ALA A 26 19.45 -3.05 -23.90
C ALA A 26 18.17 -3.42 -23.13
N LEU A 27 17.49 -2.45 -22.54
CA LEU A 27 16.20 -2.64 -21.84
C LEU A 27 15.06 -2.96 -22.79
N ILE A 28 15.01 -2.28 -23.93
CA ILE A 28 14.01 -2.58 -24.98
C ILE A 28 14.25 -4.00 -25.52
N LEU A 29 15.49 -4.38 -25.76
CA LEU A 29 15.83 -5.73 -26.21
C LEU A 29 15.53 -6.79 -25.15
N ALA A 30 15.81 -6.51 -23.86
CA ALA A 30 15.45 -7.38 -22.75
C ALA A 30 13.93 -7.48 -22.59
N ALA A 31 13.20 -6.37 -22.74
CA ALA A 31 11.74 -6.33 -22.73
C ALA A 31 11.15 -7.13 -23.89
N LEU A 32 11.69 -6.97 -25.10
CA LEU A 32 11.29 -7.73 -26.28
C LEU A 32 11.60 -9.23 -26.11
N ALA A 33 12.76 -9.60 -25.59
CA ALA A 33 13.11 -10.99 -25.31
C ALA A 33 12.20 -11.63 -24.27
N LEU A 34 11.83 -10.89 -23.22
CA LEU A 34 10.88 -11.32 -22.19
C LEU A 34 9.45 -11.39 -22.74
N LEU A 35 9.03 -10.46 -23.57
CA LEU A 35 7.71 -10.48 -24.22
C LEU A 35 7.61 -11.59 -25.26
N PHE A 36 8.70 -11.93 -25.96
CA PHE A 36 8.74 -13.04 -26.93
C PHE A 36 8.72 -14.42 -26.25
N SER A 37 9.10 -14.53 -24.96
CA SER A 37 8.95 -15.78 -24.22
C SER A 37 7.49 -15.93 -23.74
N ARG A 38 6.63 -16.55 -24.57
CA ARG A 38 5.21 -16.82 -24.27
C ARG A 38 5.02 -17.44 -22.86
N THR A 39 5.94 -18.26 -22.43
CA THR A 39 5.91 -18.94 -21.12
C THR A 39 6.05 -17.97 -19.95
N LEU A 40 6.86 -16.93 -20.08
CA LEU A 40 7.07 -15.90 -19.04
C LEU A 40 5.88 -14.94 -18.96
N VAL A 41 5.36 -14.52 -20.12
CA VAL A 41 4.20 -13.62 -20.21
C VAL A 41 2.95 -14.27 -19.60
N VAL A 42 2.72 -15.56 -19.89
CA VAL A 42 1.58 -16.30 -19.34
C VAL A 42 1.71 -16.53 -17.84
N LYS A 43 2.92 -16.79 -17.33
CA LYS A 43 3.15 -17.05 -15.89
C LYS A 43 3.21 -15.80 -15.03
N LEU A 44 3.85 -14.73 -15.51
CA LEU A 44 4.10 -13.51 -14.71
C LEU A 44 3.05 -12.42 -14.90
N GLY A 45 2.43 -12.36 -16.06
CA GLY A 45 1.52 -11.28 -16.45
C GLY A 45 2.27 -10.02 -16.94
N ILE A 46 1.68 -9.36 -17.95
CA ILE A 46 2.26 -8.17 -18.59
C ILE A 46 2.55 -7.02 -17.60
N PRO A 47 1.64 -6.66 -16.66
CA PRO A 47 1.89 -5.55 -15.73
C PRO A 47 3.13 -5.74 -14.86
N ARG A 48 3.33 -6.96 -14.34
CA ARG A 48 4.51 -7.28 -13.51
C ARG A 48 5.80 -7.14 -14.30
N ILE A 49 5.84 -7.61 -15.53
CA ILE A 49 7.03 -7.52 -16.39
C ILE A 49 7.39 -6.07 -16.66
N ILE A 50 6.43 -5.25 -17.10
CA ILE A 50 6.67 -3.83 -17.41
C ILE A 50 7.20 -3.07 -16.18
N ILE A 51 6.60 -3.27 -15.01
CA ILE A 51 7.00 -2.56 -13.81
C ILE A 51 8.32 -3.08 -13.26
N SER A 52 8.62 -4.39 -13.39
CA SER A 52 9.93 -4.93 -13.03
C SER A 52 11.03 -4.37 -13.93
N LEU A 53 10.80 -4.25 -15.23
CA LEU A 53 11.75 -3.62 -16.16
C LEU A 53 11.95 -2.14 -15.84
N PHE A 54 10.88 -1.43 -15.53
CA PHE A 54 10.96 -0.03 -15.13
C PHE A 54 11.73 0.15 -13.82
N PHE A 55 11.54 -0.75 -12.85
CA PHE A 55 12.31 -0.76 -11.60
C PHE A 55 13.81 -1.01 -11.86
N ILE A 56 14.14 -1.97 -12.73
CA ILE A 56 15.54 -2.25 -13.13
C ILE A 56 16.15 -1.03 -13.83
N LEU A 57 15.39 -0.37 -14.72
CA LEU A 57 15.82 0.87 -15.37
C LEU A 57 16.16 1.97 -14.35
N LEU A 58 15.30 2.17 -13.35
CA LEU A 58 15.56 3.14 -12.28
C LEU A 58 16.81 2.79 -11.46
N CYS A 59 17.05 1.51 -11.19
CA CYS A 59 18.27 1.06 -10.52
C CYS A 59 19.54 1.36 -11.37
N LEU A 60 19.48 1.11 -12.68
CA LEU A 60 20.59 1.41 -13.59
C LEU A 60 20.84 2.92 -13.69
N LEU A 61 19.78 3.73 -13.80
CA LEU A 61 19.91 5.19 -13.79
C LEU A 61 20.47 5.69 -12.45
N ALA A 62 20.07 5.12 -11.31
CA ALA A 62 20.61 5.48 -10.02
C ALA A 62 22.12 5.22 -9.93
N LEU A 63 22.62 4.11 -10.52
CA LEU A 63 24.04 3.81 -10.61
C LEU A 63 24.78 4.79 -11.53
N LEU A 64 24.20 5.14 -12.69
CA LEU A 64 24.81 6.08 -13.64
C LEU A 64 24.95 7.50 -13.08
N TYR A 65 24.03 7.90 -12.18
CA TYR A 65 24.05 9.22 -11.53
C TYR A 65 24.76 9.22 -10.17
N ASP A 66 25.55 8.19 -9.85
CA ASP A 66 26.30 8.05 -8.58
C ASP A 66 25.40 8.18 -7.33
N LEU A 67 24.12 7.81 -7.43
CA LEU A 67 23.22 7.75 -6.28
C LEU A 67 23.54 6.49 -5.45
N SER A 68 23.50 6.62 -4.13
CA SER A 68 23.74 5.48 -3.22
C SER A 68 22.61 4.43 -3.35
N LEU A 69 22.78 3.50 -4.29
CA LEU A 69 21.82 2.41 -4.53
C LEU A 69 21.51 1.59 -3.26
N PRO A 70 22.49 1.26 -2.37
CA PRO A 70 22.20 0.57 -1.11
C PRO A 70 21.20 1.32 -0.24
N THR A 71 21.36 2.64 -0.08
CA THR A 71 20.43 3.49 0.70
C THR A 71 19.03 3.52 0.07
N LEU A 72 18.93 3.63 -1.25
CA LEU A 72 17.66 3.64 -1.97
C LEU A 72 16.92 2.29 -1.87
N LEU A 73 17.64 1.18 -1.96
CA LEU A 73 17.08 -0.15 -1.76
C LEU A 73 16.66 -0.38 -0.31
N SER A 74 17.46 0.06 0.67
CA SER A 74 17.11 0.04 2.08
C SER A 74 15.79 0.78 2.34
N ASN A 75 15.66 2.00 1.85
CA ASN A 75 14.43 2.79 1.93
C ASN A 75 13.25 2.08 1.23
N SER A 76 13.49 1.37 0.13
CA SER A 76 12.46 0.59 -0.56
C SER A 76 11.96 -0.58 0.28
N VAL A 77 12.86 -1.24 1.01
CA VAL A 77 12.51 -2.33 1.94
C VAL A 77 11.72 -1.81 3.15
N VAL A 78 12.12 -0.68 3.74
CA VAL A 78 11.34 -0.03 4.81
C VAL A 78 9.93 0.30 4.32
N ARG A 79 9.82 0.96 3.15
CA ARG A 79 8.52 1.31 2.55
C ARG A 79 7.69 0.09 2.18
N MET A 80 8.32 -1.01 1.75
CA MET A 80 7.62 -2.27 1.55
C MET A 80 7.02 -2.78 2.87
N GLY A 81 7.82 -2.87 3.94
CA GLY A 81 7.37 -3.37 5.24
C GLY A 81 6.18 -2.59 5.80
N MET A 82 6.25 -1.25 5.77
CA MET A 82 5.20 -0.39 6.31
C MET A 82 3.89 -0.41 5.49
N ASN A 83 3.97 -0.65 4.16
CA ASN A 83 2.78 -0.66 3.30
C ASN A 83 2.20 -2.07 3.08
N ALA A 84 3.00 -3.13 3.25
CA ALA A 84 2.62 -4.49 2.88
C ALA A 84 1.38 -5.00 3.63
N ILE A 85 1.15 -4.57 4.87
CA ILE A 85 -0.02 -5.00 5.65
C ILE A 85 -1.32 -4.39 5.09
N MET A 86 -1.27 -3.14 4.61
CA MET A 86 -2.41 -2.54 3.91
C MET A 86 -2.69 -3.25 2.58
N VAL A 87 -1.66 -3.67 1.87
CA VAL A 87 -1.81 -4.48 0.64
C VAL A 87 -2.31 -5.88 0.99
N LEU A 88 -1.86 -6.48 2.10
CA LEU A 88 -2.36 -7.77 2.62
C LEU A 88 -3.85 -7.70 2.95
N ALA A 89 -4.34 -6.55 3.41
CA ALA A 89 -5.76 -6.34 3.70
C ALA A 89 -6.67 -6.51 2.46
N MET A 90 -6.14 -6.41 1.24
CA MET A 90 -6.89 -6.69 0.01
C MET A 90 -7.15 -8.19 -0.20
N VAL A 91 -6.31 -9.06 0.35
CA VAL A 91 -6.37 -10.53 0.12
C VAL A 91 -7.72 -11.12 0.55
N PRO A 92 -8.23 -10.89 1.79
CA PRO A 92 -9.50 -11.46 2.21
C PRO A 92 -10.69 -10.97 1.36
N GLY A 93 -10.68 -9.70 0.93
CA GLY A 93 -11.71 -9.14 0.05
C GLY A 93 -11.77 -9.86 -1.31
N ILE A 94 -10.63 -10.09 -1.93
CA ILE A 94 -10.52 -10.81 -3.20
C ILE A 94 -10.94 -12.28 -3.01
N GLN A 95 -10.47 -12.93 -1.94
CA GLN A 95 -10.75 -14.35 -1.67
C GLN A 95 -12.21 -14.63 -1.37
N CYS A 96 -12.98 -13.65 -0.87
CA CYS A 96 -14.43 -13.82 -0.62
C CYS A 96 -15.33 -13.36 -1.79
N GLY A 97 -14.74 -12.99 -2.93
CA GLY A 97 -15.49 -12.61 -4.13
C GLY A 97 -16.03 -11.18 -4.15
N ILE A 98 -15.53 -10.29 -3.29
CA ILE A 98 -15.85 -8.85 -3.29
C ILE A 98 -14.97 -8.08 -4.29
N SER A 99 -13.95 -8.75 -4.88
CA SER A 99 -12.96 -8.09 -5.73
C SER A 99 -12.01 -7.19 -4.92
N LEU A 100 -11.56 -6.07 -5.48
CA LEU A 100 -10.69 -5.11 -4.79
C LEU A 100 -11.50 -4.30 -3.78
N ASN A 101 -11.15 -4.42 -2.49
CA ASN A 101 -11.83 -3.68 -1.42
C ASN A 101 -11.33 -2.23 -1.34
N LEU A 102 -11.86 -1.35 -2.20
CA LEU A 102 -11.56 0.09 -2.15
C LEU A 102 -12.17 0.81 -0.92
N GLY A 103 -13.00 0.10 -0.14
CA GLY A 103 -13.48 0.53 1.18
C GLY A 103 -12.46 0.35 2.33
N LEU A 104 -11.21 -0.01 2.01
CA LEU A 104 -10.10 -0.08 2.98
C LEU A 104 -10.00 1.14 3.92
N PRO A 105 -10.30 2.39 3.49
CA PRO A 105 -10.32 3.55 4.36
C PRO A 105 -11.15 3.39 5.65
N ILE A 106 -12.17 2.54 5.67
CA ILE A 106 -12.94 2.22 6.89
C ILE A 106 -12.02 1.65 7.96
N GLY A 107 -11.19 0.66 7.59
CA GLY A 107 -10.20 0.07 8.47
C GLY A 107 -9.10 1.07 8.87
N LEU A 108 -8.62 1.87 7.91
CA LEU A 108 -7.59 2.88 8.18
C LEU A 108 -8.07 3.91 9.22
N VAL A 109 -9.30 4.41 9.08
CA VAL A 109 -9.90 5.35 10.04
C VAL A 109 -10.03 4.70 11.42
N ALA A 110 -10.47 3.45 11.50
CA ALA A 110 -10.57 2.71 12.76
C ALA A 110 -9.20 2.57 13.45
N GLY A 111 -8.14 2.27 12.69
CA GLY A 111 -6.77 2.22 13.21
C GLY A 111 -6.28 3.59 13.70
N LEU A 112 -6.57 4.67 12.96
CA LEU A 112 -6.24 6.02 13.39
C LEU A 112 -6.93 6.39 14.71
N ILE A 113 -8.21 6.02 14.91
CA ILE A 113 -8.89 6.22 16.20
C ILE A 113 -8.17 5.46 17.31
N GLY A 114 -7.75 4.20 17.08
CA GLY A 114 -6.97 3.44 18.06
C GLY A 114 -5.65 4.12 18.44
N GLY A 115 -4.93 4.65 17.44
CA GLY A 115 -3.70 5.43 17.67
C GLY A 115 -3.94 6.73 18.44
N LEU A 116 -5.00 7.47 18.10
CA LEU A 116 -5.37 8.70 18.82
C LEU A 116 -5.75 8.44 20.27
N MET A 117 -6.51 7.39 20.54
CA MET A 117 -6.87 6.99 21.91
C MET A 117 -5.64 6.63 22.73
N THR A 118 -4.66 6.00 22.13
CA THR A 118 -3.37 5.68 22.78
C THR A 118 -2.62 6.94 23.19
N ILE A 119 -2.56 7.94 22.30
CA ILE A 119 -1.89 9.22 22.57
C ILE A 119 -2.66 10.02 23.62
N GLU A 120 -3.98 10.02 23.58
CA GLU A 120 -4.83 10.70 24.57
C GLU A 120 -4.64 10.12 25.98
N LEU A 121 -4.57 8.78 26.08
CA LEU A 121 -4.33 8.09 27.36
C LEU A 121 -2.86 8.11 27.81
N GLY A 122 -1.95 8.58 26.96
CA GLY A 122 -0.53 8.69 27.28
C GLY A 122 0.16 7.33 27.49
N ILE A 123 -0.29 6.26 26.84
CA ILE A 123 0.30 4.92 26.98
C ILE A 123 1.58 4.83 26.12
N PRO A 124 2.77 4.64 26.73
CA PRO A 124 4.03 4.68 26.01
C PRO A 124 4.43 3.32 25.41
N GLY A 125 5.33 3.36 24.42
CA GLY A 125 6.10 2.23 23.93
C GLY A 125 5.26 1.09 23.39
N TRP A 126 5.69 -0.14 23.61
CA TRP A 126 5.03 -1.37 23.15
C TRP A 126 3.60 -1.53 23.67
N GLY A 127 3.34 -1.12 24.92
CA GLY A 127 1.99 -1.13 25.49
C GLY A 127 1.04 -0.25 24.70
N GLY A 128 1.50 0.94 24.32
CA GLY A 128 0.73 1.86 23.49
C GLY A 128 0.46 1.32 22.09
N PHE A 129 1.47 0.72 21.45
CA PHE A 129 1.30 0.13 20.12
C PHE A 129 0.30 -1.04 20.11
N LEU A 130 0.40 -1.95 21.06
CA LEU A 130 -0.52 -3.08 21.19
C LEU A 130 -1.93 -2.63 21.56
N PHE A 131 -2.06 -1.63 22.43
CA PHE A 131 -3.35 -1.02 22.77
C PHE A 131 -3.99 -0.36 21.55
N ALA A 132 -3.22 0.41 20.75
CA ALA A 132 -3.71 1.01 19.51
C ALA A 132 -4.23 -0.05 18.53
N ILE A 133 -3.48 -1.16 18.37
CA ILE A 133 -3.90 -2.30 17.52
C ILE A 133 -5.19 -2.93 18.06
N ALA A 134 -5.28 -3.20 19.37
CA ALA A 134 -6.43 -3.86 19.96
C ALA A 134 -7.71 -3.02 19.80
N VAL A 135 -7.64 -1.73 20.13
CA VAL A 135 -8.78 -0.80 19.98
C VAL A 135 -9.12 -0.58 18.52
N GLY A 136 -8.12 -0.30 17.67
CA GLY A 136 -8.32 -0.13 16.24
C GLY A 136 -8.94 -1.35 15.56
N ALA A 137 -8.46 -2.55 15.91
CA ALA A 137 -8.99 -3.81 15.39
C ALA A 137 -10.43 -4.08 15.86
N ALA A 138 -10.76 -3.77 17.12
CA ALA A 138 -12.12 -3.91 17.65
C ALA A 138 -13.10 -3.00 16.91
N ILE A 139 -12.76 -1.73 16.73
CA ILE A 139 -13.58 -0.76 15.97
C ILE A 139 -13.68 -1.20 14.51
N ALA A 140 -12.56 -1.63 13.89
CA ALA A 140 -12.52 -2.11 12.51
C ALA A 140 -13.36 -3.38 12.31
N ALA A 141 -13.41 -4.29 13.29
CA ALA A 141 -14.23 -5.48 13.21
C ALA A 141 -15.73 -5.14 13.17
N VAL A 142 -16.17 -4.23 14.04
CA VAL A 142 -17.56 -3.77 14.08
C VAL A 142 -17.92 -3.00 12.79
N ALA A 143 -17.07 -2.06 12.38
CA ALA A 143 -17.27 -1.30 11.15
C ALA A 143 -17.25 -2.20 9.91
N GLY A 144 -16.32 -3.18 9.86
CA GLY A 144 -16.23 -4.18 8.80
C GLY A 144 -17.42 -5.13 8.73
N TRP A 145 -18.01 -5.47 9.86
CA TRP A 145 -19.26 -6.24 9.91
C TRP A 145 -20.42 -5.46 9.30
N LEU A 146 -20.63 -4.20 9.72
CA LEU A 146 -21.65 -3.31 9.15
C LEU A 146 -21.44 -3.09 7.66
N TYR A 147 -20.20 -2.88 7.26
CA TYR A 147 -19.82 -2.72 5.87
C TYR A 147 -20.05 -3.99 5.04
N GLY A 148 -19.78 -5.17 5.60
CA GLY A 148 -20.07 -6.46 4.96
C GLY A 148 -21.57 -6.69 4.76
N LEU A 149 -22.42 -6.27 5.71
CA LEU A 149 -23.88 -6.29 5.56
C LEU A 149 -24.32 -5.39 4.41
N LEU A 150 -23.76 -4.20 4.28
CA LEU A 150 -24.04 -3.28 3.18
C LEU A 150 -23.68 -3.90 1.82
N LEU A 151 -22.47 -4.48 1.70
CA LEU A 151 -22.02 -5.10 0.44
C LEU A 151 -22.87 -6.30 0.02
N ASN A 152 -23.41 -7.05 0.97
CA ASN A 152 -24.32 -8.15 0.67
C ASN A 152 -25.67 -7.70 0.08
N ARG A 153 -26.10 -6.47 0.38
CA ARG A 153 -27.31 -5.88 -0.22
C ARG A 153 -27.10 -5.33 -1.63
N LEU A 154 -25.85 -5.04 -2.00
CA LEU A 154 -25.46 -4.35 -3.24
C LEU A 154 -24.57 -5.25 -4.12
N LYS A 155 -24.97 -6.54 -4.27
CA LYS A 155 -24.24 -7.51 -5.07
C LYS A 155 -24.20 -7.10 -6.55
N GLY A 156 -23.02 -7.22 -7.17
CA GLY A 156 -22.80 -6.92 -8.58
C GLY A 156 -22.15 -5.54 -8.83
N GLU A 157 -22.26 -4.61 -7.89
CA GLU A 157 -21.66 -3.27 -8.00
C GLU A 157 -20.63 -2.98 -6.90
N GLU A 158 -20.03 -4.05 -6.37
CA GLU A 158 -19.15 -3.96 -5.19
C GLU A 158 -18.02 -2.95 -5.38
N MET A 159 -17.38 -2.90 -6.55
CA MET A 159 -16.23 -2.01 -6.77
C MET A 159 -16.62 -0.54 -6.70
N SER A 160 -17.75 -0.16 -7.28
CA SER A 160 -18.28 1.22 -7.20
C SER A 160 -18.69 1.57 -5.79
N VAL A 161 -19.46 0.68 -5.13
CA VAL A 161 -19.93 0.88 -3.77
C VAL A 161 -18.76 1.01 -2.78
N THR A 162 -17.76 0.13 -2.86
CA THR A 162 -16.58 0.20 -1.98
C THR A 162 -15.83 1.52 -2.13
N THR A 163 -15.74 2.05 -3.35
CA THR A 163 -15.09 3.33 -3.63
C THR A 163 -15.85 4.49 -2.98
N TYR A 164 -17.16 4.56 -3.20
CA TYR A 164 -17.98 5.63 -2.64
C TYR A 164 -18.04 5.58 -1.11
N VAL A 165 -18.20 4.38 -0.54
CA VAL A 165 -18.21 4.20 0.92
C VAL A 165 -16.86 4.58 1.51
N GLY A 166 -15.73 4.19 0.87
CA GLY A 166 -14.39 4.57 1.30
C GLY A 166 -14.18 6.09 1.32
N PHE A 167 -14.63 6.80 0.29
CA PHE A 167 -14.56 8.27 0.26
C PHE A 167 -15.49 8.93 1.27
N SER A 168 -16.71 8.41 1.40
CA SER A 168 -17.70 8.96 2.32
C SER A 168 -17.26 8.86 3.77
N ILE A 169 -16.71 7.71 4.19
CA ILE A 169 -16.24 7.54 5.57
C ILE A 169 -15.11 8.50 5.92
N VAL A 170 -14.15 8.72 4.99
CA VAL A 170 -13.09 9.70 5.19
C VAL A 170 -13.65 11.10 5.32
N SER A 171 -14.63 11.48 4.48
CA SER A 171 -15.27 12.79 4.53
C SER A 171 -16.05 13.02 5.83
N VAL A 172 -16.80 12.01 6.28
CA VAL A 172 -17.50 12.06 7.58
C VAL A 172 -16.49 12.17 8.73
N MET A 173 -15.39 11.44 8.66
CA MET A 173 -14.36 11.51 9.70
C MET A 173 -13.60 12.83 9.70
N CYS A 174 -13.43 13.51 8.56
CA CYS A 174 -12.90 14.88 8.54
C CYS A 174 -13.75 15.85 9.39
N ILE A 175 -15.07 15.70 9.39
CA ILE A 175 -15.98 16.46 10.26
C ILE A 175 -15.85 15.97 11.71
N ALA A 176 -15.82 14.66 11.92
CA ALA A 176 -15.71 14.09 13.26
C ALA A 176 -14.40 14.50 13.98
N TRP A 177 -13.27 14.61 13.26
CA TRP A 177 -12.00 15.08 13.84
C TRP A 177 -12.09 16.52 14.42
N LEU A 178 -13.04 17.32 13.97
CA LEU A 178 -13.26 18.68 14.51
C LEU A 178 -14.08 18.68 15.79
N VAL A 179 -14.91 17.65 16.02
CA VAL A 179 -15.91 17.61 17.10
C VAL A 179 -15.50 16.64 18.22
N LEU A 180 -14.67 15.64 17.93
CA LEU A 180 -14.27 14.62 18.91
C LEU A 180 -13.59 15.23 20.14
N PRO A 181 -13.95 14.78 21.36
CA PRO A 181 -13.56 15.39 22.63
C PRO A 181 -12.14 14.95 23.08
N PHE A 182 -11.16 15.09 22.20
CA PHE A 182 -9.76 14.89 22.57
C PHE A 182 -9.23 16.15 23.26
N THR A 183 -8.53 15.97 24.36
CA THR A 183 -8.06 17.07 25.23
C THR A 183 -6.55 17.27 25.17
N SER A 184 -5.78 16.26 24.75
CA SER A 184 -4.33 16.31 24.68
C SER A 184 -3.82 17.42 23.76
N LEU A 185 -2.91 18.26 24.27
CA LEU A 185 -2.24 19.32 23.50
C LEU A 185 -1.42 18.78 22.31
N LYS A 186 -1.03 17.51 22.32
CA LYS A 186 -0.34 16.86 21.20
C LYS A 186 -1.27 16.65 20.02
N LEU A 187 -2.55 16.45 20.24
CA LEU A 187 -3.56 16.13 19.24
C LEU A 187 -4.28 17.39 18.70
N ARG A 188 -4.51 18.38 19.54
CA ARG A 188 -5.30 19.58 19.19
C ARG A 188 -4.44 20.65 18.48
N TRP A 189 -5.11 21.47 17.68
CA TRP A 189 -4.53 22.71 17.18
C TRP A 189 -4.23 23.65 18.35
N PRO A 190 -3.06 24.34 18.36
CA PRO A 190 -2.73 25.32 19.41
C PRO A 190 -3.69 26.49 19.46
N LEU A 191 -4.22 26.89 18.29
CA LEU A 191 -5.17 27.98 18.11
C LEU A 191 -6.37 27.44 17.32
N GLY A 192 -7.53 27.32 17.96
CA GLY A 192 -8.76 26.85 17.31
C GLY A 192 -9.31 25.54 17.88
N THR A 193 -10.25 24.93 17.13
CA THR A 193 -10.93 23.68 17.50
C THR A 193 -10.51 22.55 16.55
N GLY A 194 -10.52 21.32 17.07
CA GLY A 194 -10.29 20.11 16.29
C GLY A 194 -8.87 19.56 16.36
N LEU A 195 -8.66 18.43 15.70
CA LEU A 195 -7.39 17.70 15.66
C LEU A 195 -6.48 18.24 14.55
N ARG A 196 -5.18 18.17 14.79
CA ARG A 196 -4.15 18.53 13.80
C ARG A 196 -4.26 17.61 12.57
N ASN A 197 -3.95 18.15 11.40
CA ASN A 197 -3.89 17.36 10.15
C ASN A 197 -2.83 16.25 10.23
N THR A 198 -1.68 16.59 10.78
CA THR A 198 -0.55 15.68 10.97
C THR A 198 -0.18 15.70 12.46
N ILE A 199 -0.18 14.51 13.07
CA ILE A 199 0.19 14.31 14.47
C ILE A 199 1.52 13.59 14.49
N GLY A 200 2.57 14.27 14.98
CA GLY A 200 3.89 13.67 15.17
C GLY A 200 3.85 12.61 16.26
N LEU A 201 4.47 11.47 15.99
CA LEU A 201 4.72 10.46 17.00
C LEU A 201 6.09 10.71 17.61
N ASP A 202 6.14 10.81 18.94
CA ASP A 202 7.37 10.97 19.69
C ASP A 202 7.89 9.61 20.17
N SER A 203 9.13 9.57 20.63
CA SER A 203 9.72 8.39 21.26
C SER A 203 8.98 7.94 22.53
N THR A 204 8.23 8.86 23.17
CA THR A 204 7.34 8.54 24.31
C THR A 204 6.06 7.82 23.89
N ASN A 205 5.68 7.87 22.61
CA ASN A 205 4.55 7.13 22.05
C ASN A 205 5.06 5.82 21.46
N PHE A 206 4.65 5.49 20.22
CA PHE A 206 5.05 4.24 19.54
C PHE A 206 5.81 4.50 18.22
N LYS A 207 6.64 5.57 18.16
CA LYS A 207 7.46 5.87 16.98
C LYS A 207 8.59 4.86 16.83
N HIS A 208 8.79 4.37 15.60
CA HIS A 208 9.88 3.46 15.18
C HIS A 208 10.02 2.17 16.01
N ILE A 209 9.01 1.78 16.77
CA ILE A 209 9.08 0.60 17.66
C ILE A 209 9.41 -0.69 16.89
N LEU A 210 8.84 -0.88 15.70
CA LEU A 210 9.13 -2.04 14.85
C LEU A 210 10.42 -1.86 14.07
N ASP A 211 10.73 -0.62 13.65
CA ASP A 211 11.91 -0.35 12.83
C ASP A 211 13.21 -0.51 13.64
N ASP A 212 13.18 -0.09 14.91
CA ASP A 212 14.34 -0.17 15.81
C ASP A 212 14.51 -1.59 16.42
N LEU A 213 13.47 -2.42 16.35
CA LEU A 213 13.53 -3.78 16.87
C LEU A 213 14.45 -4.65 16.00
N LEU A 214 15.58 -5.12 16.58
CA LEU A 214 16.55 -5.96 15.90
C LEU A 214 17.07 -5.38 14.58
N SER A 215 17.06 -4.04 14.43
CA SER A 215 17.61 -3.40 13.25
C SER A 215 19.12 -3.64 13.18
N PHE A 216 19.62 -3.99 11.98
CA PHE A 216 21.05 -4.08 11.72
C PHE A 216 21.40 -3.37 10.41
N SER A 217 22.62 -2.84 10.33
CA SER A 217 23.13 -2.16 9.16
C SER A 217 24.36 -2.88 8.61
N ILE A 218 24.41 -3.03 7.28
CA ILE A 218 25.56 -3.54 6.55
C ILE A 218 26.03 -2.41 5.64
N GLY A 219 27.01 -1.63 6.09
CA GLY A 219 27.39 -0.39 5.42
C GLY A 219 26.21 0.59 5.40
N ASP A 220 25.90 1.11 4.21
CA ASP A 220 24.78 2.05 4.02
C ASP A 220 23.40 1.37 3.88
N PHE A 221 23.34 0.04 3.93
CA PHE A 221 22.10 -0.72 3.85
C PHE A 221 21.60 -1.07 5.25
N THR A 222 20.49 -0.47 5.67
CA THR A 222 19.81 -0.75 6.94
C THR A 222 18.62 -1.69 6.72
N VAL A 223 18.53 -2.75 7.52
CA VAL A 223 17.43 -3.72 7.48
C VAL A 223 16.55 -3.52 8.70
N PRO A 224 15.29 -3.09 8.55
CA PRO A 224 14.32 -2.97 9.65
C PRO A 224 13.74 -4.35 9.97
N THR A 225 14.53 -5.19 10.64
CA THR A 225 14.21 -6.62 10.84
C THR A 225 12.90 -6.80 11.58
N GLY A 226 12.62 -6.01 12.63
CA GLY A 226 11.37 -6.12 13.38
C GLY A 226 10.14 -5.77 12.53
N LEU A 227 10.24 -4.76 11.67
CA LEU A 227 9.16 -4.41 10.74
C LEU A 227 8.90 -5.55 9.74
N ILE A 228 9.97 -6.15 9.20
CA ILE A 228 9.86 -7.29 8.28
C ILE A 228 9.27 -8.51 8.98
N LEU A 229 9.73 -8.81 10.19
CA LEU A 229 9.19 -9.93 10.99
C LEU A 229 7.71 -9.74 11.31
N PHE A 230 7.29 -8.54 11.67
CA PHE A 230 5.90 -8.24 11.93
C PHE A 230 5.04 -8.38 10.66
N MET A 231 5.54 -7.88 9.52
CA MET A 231 4.90 -8.09 8.21
C MET A 231 4.76 -9.59 7.89
N LEU A 232 5.82 -10.37 8.06
CA LEU A 232 5.79 -11.81 7.82
C LEU A 232 4.86 -12.54 8.79
N LEU A 233 4.79 -12.10 10.06
CA LEU A 233 3.83 -12.62 11.03
C LEU A 233 2.38 -12.39 10.56
N CYS A 234 2.05 -11.18 10.11
CA CYS A 234 0.73 -10.88 9.55
C CYS A 234 0.44 -11.73 8.30
N CYS A 235 1.41 -11.88 7.40
CA CYS A 235 1.29 -12.76 6.23
C CYS A 235 1.05 -14.21 6.63
N PHE A 236 1.76 -14.70 7.65
CA PHE A 236 1.61 -16.05 8.17
C PHE A 236 0.23 -16.27 8.81
N LEU A 237 -0.28 -15.31 9.58
CA LEU A 237 -1.61 -15.37 10.17
C LEU A 237 -2.71 -15.43 9.11
N VAL A 238 -2.61 -14.61 8.06
CA VAL A 238 -3.55 -14.63 6.93
C VAL A 238 -3.43 -15.93 6.15
N TRP A 239 -2.23 -16.46 5.96
CA TRP A 239 -2.02 -17.76 5.33
C TRP A 239 -2.63 -18.91 6.14
N LEU A 240 -2.43 -18.91 7.46
CA LEU A 240 -3.01 -19.89 8.37
C LEU A 240 -4.55 -19.83 8.34
N PHE A 241 -5.10 -18.60 8.38
CA PHE A 241 -6.55 -18.39 8.24
C PHE A 241 -7.07 -18.93 6.90
N SER A 242 -6.37 -18.65 5.80
CA SER A 242 -6.77 -19.11 4.47
C SER A 242 -6.78 -20.65 4.34
N ARG A 243 -6.07 -21.36 5.20
CA ARG A 243 -6.08 -22.83 5.30
C ARG A 243 -7.10 -23.39 6.28
N SER A 244 -7.72 -22.54 7.10
CA SER A 244 -8.79 -22.95 8.00
C SER A 244 -10.08 -23.34 7.24
N LYS A 245 -11.00 -24.02 7.90
CA LYS A 245 -12.32 -24.36 7.33
C LYS A 245 -13.05 -23.13 6.78
N THR A 246 -13.01 -22.03 7.52
CA THR A 246 -13.62 -20.75 7.11
C THR A 246 -12.89 -20.14 5.92
N GLY A 247 -11.55 -20.15 5.90
CA GLY A 247 -10.76 -19.62 4.79
C GLY A 247 -10.95 -20.40 3.49
N VAL A 248 -11.03 -21.73 3.56
CA VAL A 248 -11.32 -22.58 2.40
C VAL A 248 -12.75 -22.32 1.88
N ALA A 249 -13.74 -22.23 2.78
CA ALA A 249 -15.11 -21.88 2.40
C ALA A 249 -15.18 -20.49 1.73
N MET A 250 -14.45 -19.51 2.25
CA MET A 250 -14.34 -18.16 1.68
C MET A 250 -13.75 -18.17 0.27
N GLN A 251 -12.70 -18.97 0.04
CA GLN A 251 -12.10 -19.14 -1.31
C GLN A 251 -13.05 -19.84 -2.27
N ALA A 252 -13.84 -20.81 -1.80
CA ALA A 252 -14.87 -21.46 -2.61
C ALA A 252 -15.93 -20.45 -3.07
N VAL A 253 -16.37 -19.57 -2.17
CA VAL A 253 -17.30 -18.46 -2.50
C VAL A 253 -16.68 -17.51 -3.54
N GLY A 254 -15.42 -17.12 -3.39
CA GLY A 254 -14.75 -16.23 -4.34
C GLY A 254 -14.54 -16.85 -5.72
N ASN A 255 -14.32 -18.16 -5.79
CA ASN A 255 -14.15 -18.85 -7.07
C ASN A 255 -15.48 -19.09 -7.81
N ASN A 256 -16.51 -19.55 -7.11
CA ASN A 256 -17.83 -19.79 -7.69
C ASN A 256 -18.92 -19.70 -6.58
N PRO A 257 -19.57 -18.55 -6.42
CA PRO A 257 -20.60 -18.35 -5.40
C PRO A 257 -21.79 -19.33 -5.54
N ARG A 258 -22.22 -19.61 -6.78
CA ARG A 258 -23.35 -20.53 -7.03
C ARG A 258 -23.03 -21.96 -6.61
N PHE A 259 -21.82 -22.43 -6.91
CA PHE A 259 -21.35 -23.74 -6.47
C PHE A 259 -21.24 -23.80 -4.95
N ALA A 260 -20.66 -22.77 -4.31
CA ALA A 260 -20.55 -22.71 -2.86
C ALA A 260 -21.92 -22.76 -2.17
N GLU A 261 -22.92 -22.05 -2.71
CA GLU A 261 -24.29 -22.08 -2.19
C GLU A 261 -24.94 -23.47 -2.35
N ALA A 262 -24.77 -24.12 -3.51
CA ALA A 262 -25.27 -25.48 -3.78
C ALA A 262 -24.64 -26.52 -2.84
N THR A 263 -23.43 -26.28 -2.32
CA THR A 263 -22.75 -27.17 -1.33
C THR A 263 -23.09 -26.81 0.11
N GLY A 264 -24.02 -25.88 0.37
CA GLY A 264 -24.48 -25.48 1.69
C GLY A 264 -23.60 -24.44 2.39
N ILE A 265 -22.66 -23.79 1.69
CA ILE A 265 -21.85 -22.71 2.25
C ILE A 265 -22.66 -21.42 2.19
N ASN A 266 -22.78 -20.76 3.34
CA ASN A 266 -23.45 -19.47 3.42
C ASN A 266 -22.54 -18.36 2.83
N VAL A 267 -22.85 -17.95 1.58
CA VAL A 267 -22.08 -16.97 0.81
C VAL A 267 -22.03 -15.62 1.54
N ASP A 268 -23.16 -15.14 2.05
CA ASP A 268 -23.23 -13.83 2.71
C ASP A 268 -22.39 -13.76 3.98
N ARG A 269 -22.38 -14.84 4.77
CA ARG A 269 -21.55 -14.93 5.97
C ARG A 269 -20.06 -14.92 5.61
N MET A 270 -19.63 -15.62 4.57
CA MET A 270 -18.23 -15.65 4.14
C MET A 270 -17.77 -14.29 3.63
N ARG A 271 -18.65 -13.55 2.92
CA ARG A 271 -18.36 -12.18 2.47
C ARG A 271 -18.20 -11.22 3.66
N ILE A 272 -19.06 -11.32 4.68
CA ILE A 272 -18.92 -10.51 5.92
C ILE A 272 -17.59 -10.81 6.61
N VAL A 273 -17.22 -12.07 6.78
CA VAL A 273 -15.95 -12.46 7.42
C VAL A 273 -14.75 -11.92 6.63
N GLY A 274 -14.77 -12.04 5.30
CA GLY A 274 -13.72 -11.49 4.44
C GLY A 274 -13.59 -9.97 4.56
N THR A 275 -14.71 -9.25 4.62
CA THR A 275 -14.74 -7.79 4.81
C THR A 275 -14.22 -7.37 6.17
N MET A 276 -14.66 -8.05 7.23
CA MET A 276 -14.17 -7.80 8.59
C MET A 276 -12.66 -8.00 8.69
N LEU A 277 -12.15 -9.10 8.15
CA LEU A 277 -10.71 -9.38 8.18
C LEU A 277 -9.91 -8.33 7.38
N SER A 278 -10.44 -7.91 6.22
CA SER A 278 -9.87 -6.84 5.40
C SER A 278 -9.80 -5.51 6.16
N THR A 279 -10.88 -5.10 6.84
CA THR A 279 -10.90 -3.85 7.61
C THR A 279 -10.00 -3.90 8.84
N VAL A 280 -9.93 -5.03 9.55
CA VAL A 280 -9.01 -5.24 10.69
C VAL A 280 -7.55 -5.15 10.24
N LEU A 281 -7.19 -5.81 9.14
CA LEU A 281 -5.84 -5.69 8.57
C LEU A 281 -5.54 -4.27 8.10
N GLY A 282 -6.53 -3.53 7.60
CA GLY A 282 -6.40 -2.11 7.29
C GLY A 282 -6.05 -1.28 8.53
N ALA A 283 -6.72 -1.53 9.66
CA ALA A 283 -6.45 -0.85 10.92
C ALA A 283 -5.04 -1.14 11.46
N VAL A 284 -4.60 -2.39 11.40
CA VAL A 284 -3.22 -2.76 11.75
C VAL A 284 -2.23 -2.09 10.78
N GLY A 285 -2.53 -2.11 9.48
CA GLY A 285 -1.66 -1.56 8.44
C GLY A 285 -1.38 -0.07 8.61
N ILE A 286 -2.39 0.75 8.94
CA ILE A 286 -2.19 2.19 9.14
C ILE A 286 -1.36 2.48 10.40
N LEU A 287 -1.49 1.69 11.46
CA LEU A 287 -0.70 1.84 12.68
C LEU A 287 0.77 1.49 12.43
N VAL A 288 1.03 0.42 11.69
CA VAL A 288 2.39 0.04 11.28
C VAL A 288 2.98 1.09 10.34
N TYR A 289 2.20 1.61 9.41
CA TYR A 289 2.62 2.72 8.55
C TYR A 289 2.97 3.96 9.37
N SER A 290 2.12 4.36 10.30
CA SER A 290 2.30 5.57 11.11
C SER A 290 3.50 5.49 12.03
N GLN A 291 3.74 4.33 12.67
CA GLN A 291 4.91 4.15 13.55
C GLN A 291 6.22 4.25 12.76
N SER A 292 6.28 3.65 11.56
CA SER A 292 7.46 3.67 10.71
C SER A 292 7.70 5.06 10.06
N TYR A 293 6.62 5.76 9.70
CA TYR A 293 6.70 7.09 9.12
C TYR A 293 6.98 8.19 10.17
N GLY A 294 6.68 7.90 11.44
CA GLY A 294 6.87 8.81 12.57
C GLY A 294 5.77 9.85 12.75
N PHE A 295 4.67 9.76 12.01
CA PHE A 295 3.50 10.61 12.17
C PHE A 295 2.22 9.98 11.62
N MET A 296 1.08 10.47 12.09
CA MET A 296 -0.26 10.09 11.65
C MET A 296 -0.88 11.23 10.83
N GLN A 297 -1.39 10.91 9.65
CA GLN A 297 -2.17 11.83 8.81
C GLN A 297 -3.65 11.47 8.86
N LEU A 298 -4.48 12.40 9.36
CA LEU A 298 -5.89 12.09 9.65
C LEU A 298 -6.83 12.33 8.47
N TYR A 299 -6.58 13.38 7.68
CA TYR A 299 -7.58 13.89 6.74
C TYR A 299 -7.47 13.30 5.34
N THR A 300 -6.31 13.36 4.71
CA THR A 300 -6.16 13.06 3.28
C THR A 300 -5.55 11.69 2.99
N ALA A 301 -4.61 11.22 3.82
CA ALA A 301 -3.87 9.99 3.56
C ALA A 301 -4.77 8.75 3.46
N PRO A 302 -5.77 8.52 4.33
CA PRO A 302 -6.62 7.33 4.24
C PRO A 302 -7.35 7.20 2.91
N ARG A 303 -7.67 8.33 2.26
CA ARG A 303 -8.41 8.35 0.98
C ARG A 303 -7.61 7.72 -0.17
N GLN A 304 -6.29 7.95 -0.22
CA GLN A 304 -5.45 7.49 -1.32
C GLN A 304 -4.88 6.08 -1.08
N MET A 305 -4.70 5.68 0.17
CA MET A 305 -4.06 4.42 0.54
C MET A 305 -4.78 3.18 0.01
N GLY A 306 -6.11 3.23 -0.13
CA GLY A 306 -6.89 2.15 -0.74
C GLY A 306 -6.49 1.88 -2.19
N PHE A 307 -6.31 2.93 -3.00
CA PHE A 307 -5.87 2.80 -4.40
C PHE A 307 -4.42 2.34 -4.51
N ILE A 308 -3.55 2.83 -3.63
CA ILE A 308 -2.14 2.41 -3.55
C ILE A 308 -2.07 0.91 -3.25
N ALA A 309 -2.83 0.43 -2.26
CA ALA A 309 -2.86 -0.98 -1.89
C ALA A 309 -3.44 -1.86 -3.02
N ALA A 310 -4.53 -1.43 -3.66
CA ALA A 310 -5.11 -2.12 -4.81
C ALA A 310 -4.13 -2.21 -6.00
N SER A 311 -3.43 -1.11 -6.29
CA SER A 311 -2.45 -1.09 -7.38
C SER A 311 -1.26 -1.99 -7.10
N ALA A 312 -0.73 -1.95 -5.89
CA ALA A 312 0.39 -2.79 -5.48
C ALA A 312 0.07 -4.29 -5.62
N ILE A 313 -1.12 -4.73 -5.18
CA ILE A 313 -1.50 -6.14 -5.25
C ILE A 313 -1.70 -6.61 -6.71
N LEU A 314 -2.25 -5.76 -7.58
CA LEU A 314 -2.42 -6.03 -9.01
C LEU A 314 -1.07 -6.13 -9.74
N ILE A 315 -0.14 -5.23 -9.44
CA ILE A 315 1.25 -5.29 -9.94
C ILE A 315 1.91 -6.59 -9.49
N GLY A 316 1.64 -7.04 -8.28
CA GLY A 316 2.08 -8.33 -7.78
C GLY A 316 1.53 -9.54 -8.55
N GLY A 317 0.56 -9.33 -9.45
CA GLY A 317 -0.05 -10.36 -10.30
C GLY A 317 -1.33 -10.96 -9.73
N ALA A 318 -1.96 -10.31 -8.74
CA ALA A 318 -3.32 -10.65 -8.35
C ALA A 318 -4.31 -10.27 -9.46
N SER A 319 -5.41 -10.97 -9.51
CA SER A 319 -6.59 -10.60 -10.29
C SER A 319 -7.74 -10.26 -9.35
N THR A 320 -8.84 -9.77 -9.92
CA THR A 320 -10.06 -9.48 -9.16
C THR A 320 -10.70 -10.70 -8.48
N SER A 321 -10.31 -11.91 -8.90
CA SER A 321 -10.85 -13.19 -8.37
C SER A 321 -9.81 -14.08 -7.71
N ARG A 322 -8.52 -13.85 -7.93
CA ARG A 322 -7.45 -14.74 -7.42
C ARG A 322 -6.29 -13.93 -6.85
N CYS A 323 -5.95 -14.23 -5.61
CA CYS A 323 -4.85 -13.59 -4.93
C CYS A 323 -4.05 -14.58 -4.07
N LYS A 324 -2.74 -14.37 -4.02
CA LYS A 324 -1.79 -15.11 -3.16
C LYS A 324 -0.98 -14.10 -2.33
N ILE A 325 -0.47 -14.54 -1.18
CA ILE A 325 0.39 -13.70 -0.33
C ILE A 325 1.68 -13.29 -1.06
N SER A 326 2.22 -14.14 -1.94
CA SER A 326 3.37 -13.76 -2.78
C SER A 326 3.10 -12.54 -3.66
N HIS A 327 1.85 -12.34 -4.09
CA HIS A 327 1.47 -11.15 -4.87
C HIS A 327 1.54 -9.88 -4.01
N VAL A 328 1.25 -9.98 -2.70
CA VAL A 328 1.39 -8.88 -1.74
C VAL A 328 2.85 -8.44 -1.64
N ILE A 329 3.75 -9.38 -1.36
CA ILE A 329 5.17 -9.09 -1.12
C ILE A 329 5.81 -8.51 -2.40
N ILE A 330 5.67 -9.21 -3.53
CA ILE A 330 6.27 -8.78 -4.80
C ILE A 330 5.68 -7.45 -5.27
N GLY A 331 4.35 -7.32 -5.21
CA GLY A 331 3.66 -6.12 -5.68
C GLY A 331 3.99 -4.89 -4.84
N THR A 332 4.04 -5.04 -3.52
CA THR A 332 4.40 -3.93 -2.63
C THR A 332 5.86 -3.52 -2.82
N PHE A 333 6.78 -4.48 -2.95
CA PHE A 333 8.19 -4.18 -3.20
C PHE A 333 8.39 -3.43 -4.50
N LEU A 334 7.82 -3.91 -5.61
CA LEU A 334 7.93 -3.27 -6.92
C LEU A 334 7.31 -1.87 -6.92
N PHE A 335 6.09 -1.73 -6.38
CA PHE A 335 5.40 -0.45 -6.36
C PHE A 335 6.13 0.59 -5.50
N GLN A 336 6.49 0.23 -4.28
CA GLN A 336 7.20 1.13 -3.38
C GLN A 336 8.63 1.39 -3.84
N GLY A 337 9.30 0.40 -4.42
CA GLY A 337 10.63 0.54 -4.99
C GLY A 337 10.65 1.56 -6.14
N VAL A 338 9.71 1.48 -7.07
CA VAL A 338 9.58 2.47 -8.15
C VAL A 338 9.35 3.87 -7.60
N LEU A 339 8.49 4.03 -6.59
CA LEU A 339 8.24 5.34 -5.99
C LEU A 339 9.45 5.89 -5.22
N THR A 340 10.22 5.01 -4.59
CA THR A 340 11.41 5.40 -3.80
C THR A 340 12.57 5.80 -4.69
N LEU A 341 12.84 5.06 -5.76
CA LEU A 341 13.92 5.36 -6.70
C LEU A 341 13.53 6.46 -7.70
N GLY A 342 12.25 6.53 -8.07
CA GLY A 342 11.78 7.44 -9.11
C GLY A 342 12.03 8.92 -8.78
N MET A 343 11.87 9.32 -7.52
CA MET A 343 12.03 10.73 -7.14
C MET A 343 13.49 11.21 -7.18
N PRO A 344 14.48 10.52 -6.57
CA PRO A 344 15.88 10.92 -6.69
C PRO A 344 16.39 10.91 -8.12
N VAL A 345 16.04 9.88 -8.90
CA VAL A 345 16.42 9.79 -10.31
C VAL A 345 15.78 10.91 -11.13
N ALA A 346 14.49 11.22 -10.93
CA ALA A 346 13.82 12.32 -11.60
C ALA A 346 14.44 13.69 -11.27
N ASN A 347 14.86 13.89 -10.01
CA ASN A 347 15.56 15.12 -9.58
C ASN A 347 16.90 15.32 -10.28
N MET A 348 17.61 14.23 -10.61
CA MET A 348 18.86 14.30 -11.35
C MET A 348 18.64 14.57 -12.84
N LEU A 349 17.58 13.97 -13.42
CA LEU A 349 17.23 14.18 -14.84
C LEU A 349 16.76 15.59 -15.13
N VAL A 350 15.96 16.16 -14.21
CA VAL A 350 15.35 17.49 -14.36
C VAL A 350 15.54 18.28 -13.07
N PRO A 351 16.65 19.02 -12.91
CA PRO A 351 16.90 19.85 -11.74
C PRO A 351 15.86 20.96 -11.66
N GLY A 352 14.93 20.89 -10.73
CA GLY A 352 13.91 21.90 -10.49
C GLY A 352 12.78 21.33 -9.62
N THR A 353 12.54 21.95 -8.48
CA THR A 353 11.71 21.42 -7.39
C THR A 353 10.27 21.08 -7.75
N THR A 354 9.67 21.75 -8.73
CA THR A 354 8.25 21.55 -9.10
C THR A 354 8.04 20.41 -10.10
N LEU A 355 9.00 20.19 -11.00
CA LEU A 355 8.88 19.19 -12.06
C LEU A 355 9.06 17.76 -11.54
N SER A 356 9.98 17.54 -10.58
CA SER A 356 10.20 16.23 -9.99
C SER A 356 9.00 15.74 -9.17
N GLU A 357 8.34 16.61 -8.43
CA GLU A 357 7.11 16.28 -7.71
C GLU A 357 5.96 15.98 -8.70
N THR A 358 5.84 16.75 -9.76
CA THR A 358 4.86 16.48 -10.82
C THR A 358 5.11 15.14 -11.50
N LEU A 359 6.37 14.81 -11.81
CA LEU A 359 6.76 13.52 -12.38
C LEU A 359 6.43 12.37 -11.41
N ARG A 360 6.70 12.52 -10.11
CA ARG A 360 6.33 11.54 -9.09
C ARG A 360 4.83 11.26 -9.09
N ILE A 361 4.01 12.33 -9.12
CA ILE A 361 2.55 12.22 -9.16
C ILE A 361 2.09 11.54 -10.45
N LEU A 362 2.65 11.91 -11.59
CA LEU A 362 2.33 11.31 -12.89
C LEU A 362 2.70 9.81 -12.93
N ILE A 363 3.89 9.44 -12.45
CA ILE A 363 4.33 8.05 -12.38
C ILE A 363 3.42 7.26 -11.46
N SER A 364 3.16 7.76 -10.25
CA SER A 364 2.29 7.09 -9.28
C SER A 364 0.88 6.87 -9.83
N ASN A 365 0.25 7.93 -10.32
CA ASN A 365 -1.10 7.86 -10.86
C ASN A 365 -1.17 7.04 -12.16
N GLY A 366 -0.14 7.13 -13.01
CA GLY A 366 -0.02 6.32 -14.23
C GLY A 366 0.05 4.82 -13.93
N ILE A 367 0.84 4.43 -12.93
CA ILE A 367 0.94 3.03 -12.47
C ILE A 367 -0.40 2.56 -11.89
N ILE A 368 -1.05 3.38 -11.06
CA ILE A 368 -2.37 3.09 -10.49
C ILE A 368 -3.39 2.88 -11.61
N LEU A 369 -3.48 3.82 -12.54
CA LEU A 369 -4.42 3.75 -13.67
C LEU A 369 -4.16 2.50 -14.53
N TYR A 370 -2.91 2.24 -14.88
CA TYR A 370 -2.53 1.07 -15.66
C TYR A 370 -2.90 -0.24 -14.95
N ALA A 371 -2.64 -0.36 -13.66
CA ALA A 371 -2.98 -1.54 -12.88
C ALA A 371 -4.50 -1.76 -12.82
N LEU A 372 -5.28 -0.71 -12.58
CA LEU A 372 -6.74 -0.80 -12.48
C LEU A 372 -7.42 -1.08 -13.83
N THR A 373 -6.98 -0.45 -14.92
CA THR A 373 -7.57 -0.68 -16.25
C THR A 373 -7.34 -2.09 -16.75
N LYS A 374 -6.17 -2.68 -16.46
CA LYS A 374 -5.86 -4.04 -16.86
C LYS A 374 -6.66 -5.08 -16.08
N SER A 375 -7.06 -4.79 -14.84
CA SER A 375 -7.90 -5.67 -14.02
C SER A 375 -9.38 -5.64 -14.45
N GLY A 376 -9.88 -4.51 -14.96
CA GLY A 376 -11.27 -4.35 -15.41
C GLY A 376 -11.57 -4.98 -16.78
N GLY A 377 -10.54 -5.22 -17.61
CA GLY A 377 -10.69 -5.79 -18.94
C GLY A 377 -10.88 -7.31 -19.00
N GLY A 378 -10.74 -8.02 -17.90
CA GLY A 378 -10.85 -9.48 -17.83
C GLY A 378 -12.27 -10.05 -17.63
N SER A 379 -13.28 -9.21 -17.51
CA SER A 379 -14.67 -9.67 -17.27
C SER A 379 -15.58 -9.67 -18.52
N ARG A 380 -14.99 -9.47 -19.72
CA ARG A 380 -15.70 -9.56 -20.99
C ARG A 380 -14.98 -10.55 -21.94
N ALA A 381 -15.00 -11.83 -21.61
CA ALA A 381 -14.77 -12.91 -22.54
C ALA A 381 -15.39 -14.21 -21.98
#